data_fa06f80298b5d1620cba821a5ebd164c
#
_entry.id   fa06f80298b5d1620cba821a5ebd164c
#
_cell.length_a   1.000
_cell.length_b   1.000
_cell.length_c   1.000
_cell.angle_alpha   90.00
_cell.angle_beta   90.00
_cell.angle_gamma   90.00
#
_symmetry.space_group_name_H-M   'P 1'
#
loop_
_entity.id
_entity.type
_entity.pdbx_description
1 polymer ?
#
loop_
_entity_poly.entity_id
_entity_poly.type
_entity_poly.pdbx_seq_one_letter_code
_entity_poly.pdbx_strand_id
1 'polypeptide(L)'
;MADIIFDVDGTLMDITHRRHFVAQRPKDFDSFRSHTEFDTRKEDIFAIADALQAQGHRILISTGRNKSQRDITIQQIRDGGIDFEQIYMRSDSDYTPDDELKSRFLDRMIADGYNPTMAFDDRQ
;
A
#
# COMPACT_ATOMS: atom_id res chain seq x y z
N MET A 1 13.45 -17.64 4.01
CA MET A 1 12.18 -16.91 3.83
C MET A 1 12.31 -15.50 4.40
N ALA A 2 11.91 -14.50 3.66
CA ALA A 2 11.96 -13.10 4.10
C ALA A 2 10.56 -12.52 4.15
N ASP A 3 10.42 -11.42 4.89
CA ASP A 3 9.22 -10.61 4.90
C ASP A 3 9.49 -9.36 4.07
N ILE A 4 8.62 -9.07 3.11
CA ILE A 4 8.84 -8.04 2.11
C ILE A 4 7.66 -7.07 2.14
N ILE A 5 7.97 -5.78 2.25
CA ILE A 5 6.97 -4.72 2.37
C ILE A 5 6.67 -4.14 0.98
N PHE A 6 5.39 -3.97 0.67
CA PHE A 6 4.93 -3.25 -0.52
C PHE A 6 4.03 -2.09 -0.12
N ASP A 7 4.31 -0.91 -0.67
CA ASP A 7 3.38 0.22 -0.69
C ASP A 7 2.30 -0.02 -1.74
N VAL A 8 1.19 0.71 -1.67
CA VAL A 8 0.08 0.56 -2.60
C VAL A 8 0.10 1.67 -3.66
N ASP A 9 -0.18 2.91 -3.26
CA ASP A 9 -0.31 4.02 -4.20
C ASP A 9 1.04 4.37 -4.85
N GLY A 10 1.10 4.30 -6.18
CA GLY A 10 2.32 4.55 -6.93
C GLY A 10 3.28 3.37 -7.03
N THR A 11 3.06 2.31 -6.25
CA THR A 11 3.90 1.10 -6.26
C THR A 11 3.13 -0.08 -6.86
N LEU A 12 2.11 -0.57 -6.17
CA LEU A 12 1.23 -1.63 -6.69
C LEU A 12 0.17 -1.08 -7.63
N MET A 13 -0.38 0.09 -7.31
CA MET A 13 -1.48 0.70 -8.06
C MET A 13 -1.06 2.02 -8.68
N ASP A 14 -1.44 2.22 -9.94
CA ASP A 14 -1.29 3.49 -10.64
C ASP A 14 -2.45 4.39 -10.26
N ILE A 15 -2.12 5.51 -9.61
CA ILE A 15 -3.08 6.50 -9.12
C ILE A 15 -3.01 7.82 -9.89
N THR A 16 -2.31 7.84 -11.03
CA THR A 16 -2.04 9.06 -11.79
C THR A 16 -3.32 9.81 -12.12
N HIS A 17 -4.40 9.10 -12.46
CA HIS A 17 -5.68 9.68 -12.86
C HIS A 17 -6.36 10.51 -11.76
N ARG A 18 -5.99 10.31 -10.49
CA ARG A 18 -6.61 11.01 -9.36
C ARG A 18 -5.66 11.90 -8.55
N ARG A 19 -4.38 11.97 -8.94
CA ARG A 19 -3.40 12.82 -8.23
C ARG A 19 -3.75 14.31 -8.28
N HIS A 20 -4.40 14.77 -9.35
CA HIS A 20 -4.76 16.18 -9.51
C HIS A 20 -5.69 16.69 -8.40
N PHE A 21 -6.51 15.83 -7.79
CA PHE A 21 -7.40 16.24 -6.70
C PHE A 21 -6.65 16.73 -5.47
N VAL A 22 -5.46 16.20 -5.21
CA VAL A 22 -4.63 16.60 -4.05
C VAL A 22 -3.48 17.54 -4.44
N ALA A 23 -3.24 17.73 -5.74
CA ALA A 23 -2.29 18.71 -6.24
C ALA A 23 -2.90 20.11 -6.31
N GLN A 24 -4.21 20.22 -6.44
CA GLN A 24 -4.94 21.49 -6.48
C GLN A 24 -5.04 22.15 -5.10
N ARG A 25 -5.44 23.42 -5.07
CA ARG A 25 -5.72 24.15 -3.83
C ARG A 25 -7.12 24.75 -3.91
N PRO A 26 -8.02 24.49 -2.93
CA PRO A 26 -7.82 23.55 -1.82
C PRO A 26 -7.76 22.10 -2.29
N LYS A 27 -7.08 21.24 -1.53
CA LYS A 27 -7.03 19.80 -1.82
C LYS A 27 -8.41 19.19 -1.67
N ASP A 28 -8.76 18.30 -2.60
CA ASP A 28 -10.03 17.58 -2.60
C ASP A 28 -9.80 16.10 -2.28
N PHE A 29 -9.69 15.79 -0.99
CA PHE A 29 -9.45 14.42 -0.54
C PHE A 29 -10.65 13.50 -0.77
N ASP A 30 -11.88 14.05 -0.75
CA ASP A 30 -13.08 13.23 -0.97
C ASP A 30 -13.13 12.70 -2.39
N SER A 31 -12.87 13.55 -3.39
CA SER A 31 -12.77 13.10 -4.78
C SER A 31 -11.57 12.18 -5.00
N PHE A 32 -10.45 12.47 -4.35
CA PHE A 32 -9.26 11.62 -4.43
C PHE A 32 -9.58 10.19 -3.98
N ARG A 33 -10.24 10.04 -2.83
CA ARG A 33 -10.61 8.71 -2.31
C ARG A 33 -11.70 8.05 -3.12
N SER A 34 -12.70 8.80 -3.59
CA SER A 34 -13.84 8.22 -4.32
C SER A 34 -13.45 7.66 -5.69
N HIS A 35 -12.31 8.06 -6.24
CA HIS A 35 -11.81 7.57 -7.53
C HIS A 35 -10.85 6.38 -7.38
N THR A 36 -10.61 5.89 -6.17
CA THR A 36 -9.71 4.75 -5.91
C THR A 36 -10.11 3.51 -6.71
N GLU A 37 -11.39 3.26 -6.89
CA GLU A 37 -11.91 2.10 -7.63
C GLU A 37 -11.46 2.06 -9.10
N PHE A 38 -11.03 3.19 -9.66
CA PHE A 38 -10.57 3.29 -11.04
C PHE A 38 -9.06 3.15 -11.18
N ASP A 39 -8.33 2.91 -10.09
CA ASP A 39 -6.89 2.67 -10.15
C ASP A 39 -6.61 1.40 -10.94
N THR A 40 -5.52 1.40 -11.68
CA THR A 40 -5.06 0.23 -12.43
C THR A 40 -3.83 -0.38 -11.77
N ARG A 41 -3.64 -1.69 -11.96
CA ARG A 41 -2.47 -2.37 -11.41
C ARG A 41 -1.21 -2.00 -12.17
N LYS A 42 -0.13 -1.82 -11.43
CA LYS A 42 1.22 -1.78 -12.01
C LYS A 42 1.68 -3.22 -12.19
N GLU A 43 1.43 -3.78 -13.35
CA GLU A 43 1.57 -5.22 -13.61
C GLU A 43 3.00 -5.73 -13.40
N ASP A 44 4.01 -4.90 -13.66
CA ASP A 44 5.41 -5.23 -13.42
C ASP A 44 5.70 -5.44 -11.94
N ILE A 45 5.15 -4.60 -11.07
CA ILE A 45 5.32 -4.72 -9.63
C ILE A 45 4.55 -5.93 -9.09
N PHE A 46 3.34 -6.16 -9.60
CA PHE A 46 2.58 -7.37 -9.24
C PHE A 46 3.33 -8.64 -9.65
N ALA A 47 3.99 -8.64 -10.79
CA ALA A 47 4.80 -9.78 -11.23
C ALA A 47 5.97 -10.04 -10.28
N ILE A 48 6.63 -8.99 -9.80
CA ILE A 48 7.72 -9.12 -8.81
C ILE A 48 7.17 -9.73 -7.51
N ALA A 49 6.06 -9.20 -7.00
CA ALA A 49 5.45 -9.70 -5.77
C ALA A 49 5.03 -11.17 -5.91
N ASP A 50 4.44 -11.54 -7.04
CA ASP A 50 4.05 -12.93 -7.32
C ASP A 50 5.25 -13.87 -7.33
N ALA A 51 6.35 -13.47 -7.97
CA ALA A 51 7.58 -14.25 -8.00
C ALA A 51 8.16 -14.44 -6.60
N LEU A 52 8.12 -13.41 -5.76
CA LEU A 52 8.63 -13.48 -4.39
C LEU A 52 7.78 -14.41 -3.52
N GLN A 53 6.45 -14.31 -3.59
CA GLN A 53 5.60 -15.20 -2.82
C GLN A 53 5.68 -16.65 -3.30
N ALA A 54 5.90 -16.89 -4.60
CA ALA A 54 6.10 -18.22 -5.14
C ALA A 54 7.37 -18.88 -4.58
N GLN A 55 8.35 -18.09 -4.16
CA GLN A 55 9.58 -18.57 -3.53
C GLN A 55 9.44 -18.74 -2.01
N GLY A 56 8.27 -18.54 -1.45
CA GLY A 56 8.01 -18.70 -0.03
C GLY A 56 8.21 -17.46 0.82
N HIS A 57 8.45 -16.29 0.21
CA HIS A 57 8.52 -15.04 0.96
C HIS A 57 7.13 -14.57 1.36
N ARG A 58 7.03 -13.90 2.52
CA ARG A 58 5.77 -13.32 2.98
C ARG A 58 5.69 -11.86 2.53
N ILE A 59 4.51 -11.46 2.07
CA ILE A 59 4.24 -10.10 1.62
C ILE A 59 3.48 -9.35 2.72
N LEU A 60 3.98 -8.18 3.08
CA LEU A 60 3.33 -7.26 4.02
C LEU A 60 2.96 -5.99 3.26
N ILE A 61 1.77 -5.46 3.51
CA ILE A 61 1.30 -4.23 2.88
C ILE A 61 1.38 -3.09 3.90
N SER A 62 1.98 -1.97 3.48
CA SER A 62 2.10 -0.75 4.28
C SER A 62 1.63 0.42 3.44
N THR A 63 0.50 1.03 3.80
CA THR A 63 -0.13 2.06 2.98
C THR A 63 -0.62 3.24 3.80
N GLY A 64 -0.51 4.44 3.20
CA GLY A 64 -1.14 5.64 3.74
C GLY A 64 -2.63 5.74 3.48
N ARG A 65 -3.23 4.78 2.77
CA ARG A 65 -4.69 4.74 2.59
C ARG A 65 -5.39 4.58 3.93
N ASN A 66 -6.55 5.22 4.04
CA ASN A 66 -7.37 5.15 5.26
C ASN A 66 -8.02 3.77 5.43
N LYS A 67 -8.23 3.37 6.67
CA LYS A 67 -8.93 2.10 6.99
C LYS A 67 -10.34 2.03 6.40
N SER A 68 -10.98 3.17 6.15
CA SER A 68 -12.26 3.22 5.45
C SER A 68 -12.18 2.67 4.01
N GLN A 69 -10.97 2.62 3.44
CA GLN A 69 -10.73 2.08 2.10
C GLN A 69 -10.17 0.65 2.13
N ARG A 70 -10.29 -0.03 3.27
CA ARG A 70 -9.68 -1.35 3.46
C ARG A 70 -10.20 -2.37 2.45
N ASP A 71 -11.51 -2.45 2.27
CA ASP A 71 -12.12 -3.49 1.43
C ASP A 71 -11.70 -3.35 -0.04
N ILE A 72 -11.78 -2.14 -0.59
CA ILE A 72 -11.36 -1.91 -1.98
C ILE A 72 -9.86 -2.16 -2.16
N THR A 73 -9.05 -1.77 -1.18
CA THR A 73 -7.60 -1.95 -1.23
C THR A 73 -7.24 -3.44 -1.24
N ILE A 74 -7.83 -4.22 -0.34
CA ILE A 74 -7.61 -5.68 -0.28
C ILE A 74 -8.05 -6.33 -1.59
N GLN A 75 -9.21 -5.94 -2.10
CA GLN A 75 -9.73 -6.49 -3.36
C GLN A 75 -8.78 -6.22 -4.52
N GLN A 76 -8.27 -4.98 -4.65
CA GLN A 76 -7.33 -4.62 -5.71
C GLN A 76 -6.06 -5.47 -5.65
N ILE A 77 -5.53 -5.70 -4.46
CA ILE A 77 -4.29 -6.46 -4.27
C ILE A 77 -4.52 -7.93 -4.57
N ARG A 78 -5.59 -8.52 -4.04
CA ARG A 78 -5.89 -9.95 -4.23
C ARG A 78 -6.31 -10.27 -5.64
N ASP A 79 -7.02 -9.37 -6.31
CA ASP A 79 -7.40 -9.55 -7.72
C ASP A 79 -6.17 -9.64 -8.63
N GLY A 80 -5.06 -9.02 -8.24
CA GLY A 80 -3.79 -9.12 -8.95
C GLY A 80 -2.96 -10.35 -8.62
N GLY A 81 -3.43 -11.21 -7.71
CA GLY A 81 -2.76 -12.46 -7.37
C GLY A 81 -1.82 -12.40 -6.17
N ILE A 82 -1.79 -11.31 -5.43
CA ILE A 82 -0.96 -11.20 -4.22
C ILE A 82 -1.76 -11.71 -3.03
N ASP A 83 -1.19 -12.70 -2.35
CA ASP A 83 -1.73 -13.25 -1.10
C ASP A 83 -0.85 -12.73 0.06
N PHE A 84 -1.17 -11.53 0.54
CA PHE A 84 -0.39 -10.90 1.59
C PHE A 84 -0.74 -11.45 2.98
N GLU A 85 0.26 -11.43 3.89
CA GLU A 85 0.09 -11.90 5.27
C GLU A 85 -0.64 -10.89 6.13
N GLN A 86 -0.32 -9.59 5.98
CA GLN A 86 -0.84 -8.54 6.84
C GLN A 86 -0.87 -7.21 6.09
N ILE A 87 -1.82 -6.36 6.45
CA ILE A 87 -1.94 -5.01 5.90
C ILE A 87 -1.98 -3.98 7.04
N TYR A 88 -1.19 -2.93 6.89
CA TYR A 88 -1.10 -1.82 7.83
C TYR A 88 -1.60 -0.56 7.14
N MET A 89 -2.65 0.03 7.69
CA MET A 89 -3.35 1.15 7.08
C MET A 89 -3.49 2.32 8.06
N ARG A 90 -3.61 3.51 7.51
CA ARG A 90 -3.85 4.74 8.27
C ARG A 90 -5.21 4.70 8.95
N SER A 91 -5.28 5.06 10.23
CA SER A 91 -6.56 5.32 10.88
C SER A 91 -7.19 6.57 10.27
N ASP A 92 -8.53 6.60 10.15
CA ASP A 92 -9.24 7.67 9.43
C ASP A 92 -9.00 9.07 10.01
N SER A 93 -8.75 9.15 11.32
CA SER A 93 -8.48 10.41 12.01
C SER A 93 -6.99 10.71 12.20
N ASP A 94 -6.12 9.91 11.61
CA ASP A 94 -4.66 10.06 11.75
C ASP A 94 -4.09 10.85 10.56
N TYR A 95 -3.56 12.04 10.83
CA TYR A 95 -2.99 12.93 9.83
C TYR A 95 -1.46 12.95 9.87
N THR A 96 -0.84 11.95 10.49
CA THR A 96 0.62 11.79 10.53
C THR A 96 1.19 11.76 9.10
N PRO A 97 2.31 12.46 8.82
CA PRO A 97 2.97 12.36 7.52
C PRO A 97 3.33 10.91 7.19
N ASP A 98 3.26 10.55 5.91
CA ASP A 98 3.40 9.18 5.44
C ASP A 98 4.71 8.51 5.86
N ASP A 99 5.82 9.21 5.79
CA ASP A 99 7.13 8.66 6.17
C ASP A 99 7.18 8.28 7.65
N GLU A 100 6.64 9.13 8.52
CA GLU A 100 6.54 8.83 9.95
C GLU A 100 5.53 7.72 10.21
N LEU A 101 4.39 7.72 9.52
CA LEU A 101 3.37 6.67 9.64
C LEU A 101 3.95 5.31 9.27
N LYS A 102 4.67 5.22 8.16
CA LYS A 102 5.27 3.96 7.70
C LYS A 102 6.38 3.49 8.63
N SER A 103 7.11 4.41 9.26
CA SER A 103 8.07 4.05 10.30
C SER A 103 7.38 3.39 11.50
N ARG A 104 6.24 3.91 11.92
CA ARG A 104 5.43 3.29 12.98
C ARG A 104 4.90 1.92 12.56
N PHE A 105 4.51 1.76 11.30
CA PHE A 105 4.08 0.46 10.78
C PHE A 105 5.21 -0.56 10.82
N LEU A 106 6.43 -0.14 10.50
CA LEU A 106 7.59 -1.02 10.59
C LEU A 106 7.80 -1.51 12.04
N ASP A 107 7.71 -0.61 13.02
CA ASP A 107 7.80 -0.98 14.43
C ASP A 107 6.71 -1.99 14.82
N ARG A 108 5.49 -1.81 14.33
CA ARG A 108 4.39 -2.74 14.57
C ARG A 108 4.61 -4.09 13.91
N MET A 109 5.16 -4.12 12.70
CA MET A 109 5.50 -5.37 12.00
C MET A 109 6.49 -6.18 12.83
N ILE A 110 7.52 -5.53 13.34
CA ILE A 110 8.52 -6.18 14.19
C ILE A 110 7.89 -6.69 15.47
N ALA A 111 7.04 -5.90 16.12
CA ALA A 111 6.32 -6.30 17.31
C ALA A 111 5.36 -7.48 17.05
N ASP A 112 4.80 -7.55 15.85
CA ASP A 112 3.92 -8.65 15.43
C ASP A 112 4.67 -9.93 15.05
N GLY A 113 6.00 -9.91 15.10
CA GLY A 113 6.82 -11.09 14.84
C GLY A 113 7.35 -11.21 13.42
N TYR A 114 7.19 -10.19 12.61
CA TYR A 114 7.74 -10.18 11.25
C TYR A 114 9.18 -9.65 11.26
N ASN A 115 9.93 -10.02 10.23
CA ASN A 115 11.31 -9.56 10.05
C ASN A 115 11.49 -8.98 8.64
N PRO A 116 11.00 -7.75 8.39
CA PRO A 116 11.12 -7.14 7.08
C PRO A 116 12.58 -6.89 6.71
N THR A 117 12.97 -7.34 5.51
CA THR A 117 14.33 -7.19 5.00
C THR A 117 14.39 -6.40 3.71
N MET A 118 13.23 -6.16 3.08
CA MET A 118 13.14 -5.48 1.79
C MET A 118 11.82 -4.71 1.71
N ALA A 119 11.82 -3.58 1.04
CA ALA A 119 10.63 -2.79 0.81
C ALA A 119 10.60 -2.24 -0.61
N PHE A 120 9.40 -2.21 -1.19
CA PHE A 120 9.12 -1.57 -2.48
C PHE A 120 8.21 -0.38 -2.24
N ASP A 121 8.71 0.82 -2.58
CA ASP A 121 8.00 2.08 -2.41
C ASP A 121 8.46 3.01 -3.54
N ASP A 122 7.56 3.84 -4.07
CA ASP A 122 7.87 4.79 -5.13
C ASP A 122 8.48 6.10 -4.61
N ARG A 123 8.56 6.27 -3.31
CA ARG A 123 9.12 7.48 -2.70
C ARG A 123 10.62 7.37 -2.55
N GLN A 124 11.24 8.50 -2.72
CA GLN A 124 12.69 8.66 -2.55
C GLN A 124 13.03 9.18 -1.16
#